data_8c2b34ccb22be086294ce60c1b7c5fa9
#
_entry.id   8c2b34ccb22be086294ce60c1b7c5fa9
#
_cell.length_a   1.000
_cell.length_b   1.000
_cell.length_c   1.000
_cell.angle_alpha   90.00
_cell.angle_beta   90.00
_cell.angle_gamma   90.00
#
_symmetry.space_group_name_H-M   'P 1'
#
loop_
_entity.id
_entity.type
_entity.pdbx_description
1 polymer ?
#
loop_
_entity_poly.entity_id
_entity_poly.type
_entity_poly.pdbx_seq_one_letter_code
_entity_poly.pdbx_strand_id
1 'polypeptide(L)'
;MTTDKKFACAINCMDGRVQDAVKNYMKENYGVDYVDMVTEPGPNKILCDEQECDMAVIGDIKKRVEISVHHHGSKVVAIAGHFGCAGNPAPKEVQIKQLKKCKEAVESFGFPVEVILLWVEGDWTTVEKI
;
A
#
# COMPACT_ATOMS: atom_id res chain seq x y z
N MET A 1 -20.12 -4.62 14.17
CA MET A 1 -19.81 -3.70 15.28
C MET A 1 -19.30 -2.39 14.71
N THR A 2 -19.94 -1.31 15.06
CA THR A 2 -19.48 0.01 14.65
C THR A 2 -18.47 0.54 15.66
N THR A 3 -17.45 1.23 15.17
CA THR A 3 -16.47 1.90 16.00
C THR A 3 -16.35 3.35 15.55
N ASP A 4 -16.13 4.26 16.48
CA ASP A 4 -15.85 5.66 16.18
C ASP A 4 -14.42 5.85 15.68
N LYS A 5 -13.58 4.83 15.78
CA LYS A 5 -12.20 4.86 15.30
C LYS A 5 -12.15 4.75 13.79
N LYS A 6 -11.23 5.51 13.20
CA LYS A 6 -11.04 5.57 11.75
C LYS A 6 -9.88 4.68 11.32
N PHE A 7 -10.09 3.98 10.22
CA PHE A 7 -9.09 3.10 9.61
C PHE A 7 -8.68 3.61 8.25
N ALA A 8 -7.47 3.26 7.84
CA ALA A 8 -7.00 3.30 6.47
C ALA A 8 -6.33 1.97 6.15
N CYS A 9 -6.05 1.74 4.88
CA CYS A 9 -5.37 0.54 4.41
C CYS A 9 -4.07 0.94 3.73
N ALA A 10 -3.01 0.18 3.94
CA ALA A 10 -1.73 0.39 3.26
C ALA A 10 -1.21 -0.93 2.70
N ILE A 11 -1.01 -0.97 1.39
CA ILE A 11 -0.33 -2.06 0.70
C ILE A 11 1.15 -1.68 0.67
N ASN A 12 1.99 -2.45 1.35
CA ASN A 12 3.40 -2.13 1.46
C ASN A 12 4.24 -3.39 1.62
N CYS A 13 5.57 -3.21 1.57
CA CYS A 13 6.48 -4.34 1.71
C CYS A 13 6.43 -4.91 3.13
N MET A 14 6.64 -6.21 3.24
CA MET A 14 6.76 -6.89 4.53
C MET A 14 8.00 -6.44 5.33
N ASP A 15 8.89 -5.66 4.73
CA ASP A 15 10.09 -5.15 5.37
C ASP A 15 9.73 -4.37 6.64
N GLY A 16 10.23 -4.84 7.80
CA GLY A 16 9.90 -4.23 9.08
C GLY A 16 10.34 -2.78 9.24
N ARG A 17 11.32 -2.35 8.43
CA ARG A 17 11.84 -0.98 8.51
C ARG A 17 10.86 0.07 7.99
N VAL A 18 9.91 -0.30 7.13
CA VAL A 18 8.96 0.65 6.52
C VAL A 18 7.64 0.77 7.28
N GLN A 19 7.34 -0.16 8.20
CA GLN A 19 6.02 -0.24 8.82
C GLN A 19 5.65 1.02 9.61
N ASP A 20 6.53 1.50 10.47
CA ASP A 20 6.27 2.68 11.27
C ASP A 20 6.17 3.93 10.41
N ALA A 21 7.02 4.07 9.41
CA ALA A 21 6.99 5.23 8.51
C ALA A 21 5.65 5.34 7.78
N VAL A 22 5.15 4.24 7.21
CA VAL A 22 3.87 4.21 6.50
C VAL A 22 2.72 4.47 7.47
N LYS A 23 2.71 3.79 8.60
CA LYS A 23 1.65 3.96 9.62
C LYS A 23 1.58 5.40 10.11
N ASN A 24 2.72 5.99 10.47
CA ASN A 24 2.77 7.35 10.99
C ASN A 24 2.34 8.36 9.93
N TYR A 25 2.76 8.18 8.69
CA TYR A 25 2.32 9.04 7.59
C TYR A 25 0.79 9.04 7.46
N MET A 26 0.17 7.87 7.47
CA MET A 26 -1.28 7.75 7.34
C MET A 26 -2.01 8.39 8.50
N LYS A 27 -1.54 8.20 9.72
CA LYS A 27 -2.14 8.82 10.92
C LYS A 27 -2.02 10.34 10.88
N GLU A 28 -0.87 10.86 10.52
CA GLU A 28 -0.61 12.31 10.52
C GLU A 28 -1.35 13.04 9.39
N ASN A 29 -1.46 12.43 8.22
CA ASN A 29 -2.00 13.09 7.03
C ASN A 29 -3.48 12.80 6.77
N TYR A 30 -4.01 11.71 7.28
CA TYR A 30 -5.40 11.29 7.05
C TYR A 30 -6.22 11.18 8.33
N GLY A 31 -5.63 11.47 9.47
CA GLY A 31 -6.34 11.52 10.75
C GLY A 31 -6.94 10.18 11.17
N VAL A 32 -6.35 9.06 10.74
CA VAL A 32 -6.84 7.74 11.10
C VAL A 32 -6.22 7.25 12.40
N ASP A 33 -6.92 6.39 13.10
CA ASP A 33 -6.46 5.80 14.36
C ASP A 33 -5.67 4.51 14.12
N TYR A 34 -6.07 3.76 13.10
CA TYR A 34 -5.47 2.46 12.77
C TYR A 34 -5.20 2.35 11.28
N VAL A 35 -4.15 1.63 10.93
CA VAL A 35 -3.81 1.35 9.53
C VAL A 35 -3.73 -0.17 9.36
N ASP A 36 -4.63 -0.72 8.55
CA ASP A 36 -4.57 -2.13 8.16
C ASP A 36 -3.42 -2.32 7.18
N MET A 37 -2.49 -3.19 7.54
CA MET A 37 -1.31 -3.46 6.71
C MET A 37 -1.52 -4.69 5.84
N VAL A 38 -1.43 -4.49 4.53
CA VAL A 38 -1.42 -5.56 3.54
C VAL A 38 0.01 -5.68 3.03
N THR A 39 0.72 -6.70 3.47
CA THR A 39 2.15 -6.83 3.21
C THR A 39 2.48 -8.01 2.31
N GLU A 40 3.41 -7.78 1.40
CA GLU A 40 4.00 -8.77 0.51
C GLU A 40 5.47 -8.38 0.28
N PRO A 41 6.35 -9.28 -0.16
CA PRO A 41 7.70 -8.89 -0.55
C PRO A 41 7.64 -8.12 -1.88
N GLY A 42 7.79 -6.79 -1.82
CA GLY A 42 7.74 -5.93 -3.01
C GLY A 42 6.39 -5.93 -3.72
N PRO A 43 5.28 -5.54 -3.06
CA PRO A 43 3.94 -5.67 -3.64
C PRO A 43 3.73 -4.85 -4.91
N ASN A 44 4.45 -3.75 -5.08
CA ASN A 44 4.34 -2.95 -6.29
C ASN A 44 4.85 -3.68 -7.55
N LYS A 45 5.81 -4.59 -7.42
CA LYS A 45 6.21 -5.45 -8.53
C LYS A 45 5.10 -6.47 -8.87
N ILE A 46 4.48 -7.05 -7.86
CA ILE A 46 3.41 -8.03 -8.03
C ILE A 46 2.20 -7.40 -8.72
N LEU A 47 1.79 -6.23 -8.30
CA LEU A 47 0.59 -5.56 -8.80
C LEU A 47 0.78 -4.92 -10.17
N CYS A 48 2.00 -4.52 -10.53
CA CYS A 48 2.24 -3.77 -11.77
C CYS A 48 2.64 -4.63 -12.95
N ASP A 49 3.12 -5.85 -12.74
CA ASP A 49 3.71 -6.68 -13.79
C ASP A 49 2.69 -7.67 -14.33
N GLU A 50 2.17 -7.40 -15.53
CA GLU A 50 1.20 -8.26 -16.20
C GLU A 50 1.81 -9.62 -16.61
N GLN A 51 3.12 -9.69 -16.79
CA GLN A 51 3.80 -10.94 -17.19
C GLN A 51 4.19 -11.80 -16.01
N GLU A 52 4.52 -11.19 -14.89
CA GLU A 52 4.89 -11.87 -13.65
C GLU A 52 3.77 -11.87 -12.62
N CYS A 53 2.58 -11.40 -13.00
CA CYS A 53 1.48 -11.32 -12.04
C CYS A 53 1.05 -12.72 -11.58
N ASP A 54 0.97 -12.87 -10.28
CA ASP A 54 0.38 -14.05 -9.65
C ASP A 54 -1.06 -13.71 -9.28
N MET A 55 -2.00 -14.21 -10.07
CA MET A 55 -3.42 -13.92 -9.88
C MET A 55 -3.92 -14.36 -8.51
N ALA A 56 -3.34 -15.40 -7.94
CA ALA A 56 -3.70 -15.86 -6.60
C ALA A 56 -3.27 -14.83 -5.56
N VAL A 57 -2.04 -14.31 -5.66
CA VAL A 57 -1.54 -13.27 -4.74
C VAL A 57 -2.33 -11.98 -4.89
N ILE A 58 -2.62 -11.55 -6.12
CA ILE A 58 -3.42 -10.36 -6.38
C ILE A 58 -4.82 -10.52 -5.79
N GLY A 59 -5.43 -11.69 -5.93
CA GLY A 59 -6.73 -11.99 -5.33
C GLY A 59 -6.70 -11.93 -3.81
N ASP A 60 -5.62 -12.40 -3.19
CA ASP A 60 -5.44 -12.33 -1.73
C ASP A 60 -5.26 -10.88 -1.26
N ILE A 61 -4.52 -10.07 -2.01
CA ILE A 61 -4.37 -8.64 -1.72
C ILE A 61 -5.75 -7.96 -1.81
N LYS A 62 -6.49 -8.20 -2.88
CA LYS A 62 -7.84 -7.66 -3.07
C LYS A 62 -8.76 -8.03 -1.91
N LYS A 63 -8.74 -9.29 -1.48
CA LYS A 63 -9.57 -9.77 -0.37
C LYS A 63 -9.26 -9.05 0.93
N ARG A 64 -7.98 -8.83 1.23
CA ARG A 64 -7.57 -8.13 2.46
C ARG A 64 -7.92 -6.64 2.40
N VAL A 65 -7.77 -6.00 1.23
CA VAL A 65 -8.22 -4.63 1.02
C VAL A 65 -9.74 -4.54 1.20
N GLU A 66 -10.48 -5.50 0.66
CA GLU A 66 -11.95 -5.57 0.81
C GLU A 66 -12.36 -5.61 2.28
N ILE A 67 -11.68 -6.43 3.09
CA ILE A 67 -11.94 -6.50 4.53
C ILE A 67 -11.72 -5.13 5.19
N SER A 68 -10.62 -4.47 4.87
CA SER A 68 -10.31 -3.14 5.41
C SER A 68 -11.39 -2.12 5.02
N VAL A 69 -11.83 -2.14 3.78
CA VAL A 69 -12.84 -1.19 3.26
C VAL A 69 -14.23 -1.49 3.82
N HIS A 70 -14.68 -2.73 3.72
CA HIS A 70 -16.07 -3.09 4.05
C HIS A 70 -16.31 -3.36 5.54
N HIS A 71 -15.33 -3.89 6.26
CA HIS A 71 -15.46 -4.19 7.68
C HIS A 71 -14.92 -3.08 8.59
N HIS A 72 -13.83 -2.42 8.21
CA HIS A 72 -13.23 -1.36 9.00
C HIS A 72 -13.55 0.05 8.48
N GLY A 73 -14.23 0.16 7.35
CA GLY A 73 -14.64 1.46 6.82
C GLY A 73 -13.51 2.31 6.24
N SER A 74 -12.40 1.71 5.84
CA SER A 74 -11.28 2.44 5.24
C SER A 74 -11.72 3.18 3.98
N LYS A 75 -11.34 4.45 3.87
CA LYS A 75 -11.67 5.32 2.73
C LYS A 75 -10.45 5.65 1.89
N VAL A 76 -9.26 5.33 2.37
CA VAL A 76 -7.99 5.58 1.70
C VAL A 76 -7.19 4.29 1.70
N VAL A 77 -6.66 3.95 0.53
CA VAL A 77 -5.73 2.83 0.35
C VAL A 77 -4.41 3.41 -0.17
N ALA A 78 -3.35 3.26 0.59
CA ALA A 78 -2.01 3.65 0.18
C ALA A 78 -1.30 2.46 -0.44
N ILE A 79 -0.45 2.74 -1.44
CA ILE A 79 0.49 1.76 -1.98
C ILE A 79 1.87 2.37 -1.82
N ALA A 80 2.76 1.70 -1.10
CA ALA A 80 4.08 2.23 -0.78
C ALA A 80 5.20 1.42 -1.41
N GLY A 81 6.12 2.12 -2.08
CA GLY A 81 7.42 1.60 -2.44
C GLY A 81 8.48 2.11 -1.46
N HIS A 82 9.66 1.54 -1.47
CA HIS A 82 10.71 1.97 -0.56
C HIS A 82 12.11 1.69 -1.09
N PHE A 83 13.05 2.43 -0.54
CA PHE A 83 14.48 2.24 -0.81
C PHE A 83 14.94 0.86 -0.35
N GLY A 84 15.78 0.20 -1.16
CA GLY A 84 16.45 -1.04 -0.75
C GLY A 84 15.52 -2.23 -0.56
N CYS A 85 14.53 -2.39 -1.42
CA CYS A 85 13.56 -3.48 -1.33
C CYS A 85 14.15 -4.80 -1.85
N ALA A 86 14.25 -5.81 -0.98
CA ALA A 86 14.77 -7.12 -1.37
C ALA A 86 13.85 -7.86 -2.36
N GLY A 87 12.54 -7.72 -2.18
CA GLY A 87 11.56 -8.37 -3.07
C GLY A 87 11.37 -7.65 -4.41
N ASN A 88 11.84 -6.41 -4.50
CA ASN A 88 11.76 -5.59 -5.71
C ASN A 88 12.99 -4.67 -5.77
N PRO A 89 14.18 -5.20 -6.13
CA PRO A 89 15.43 -4.44 -6.10
C PRO A 89 15.56 -3.47 -7.26
N ALA A 90 14.62 -2.54 -7.37
CA ALA A 90 14.57 -1.53 -8.41
C ALA A 90 14.86 -0.15 -7.82
N PRO A 91 15.49 0.76 -8.60
CA PRO A 91 15.72 2.13 -8.13
C PRO A 91 14.40 2.92 -8.01
N LYS A 92 14.46 4.04 -7.32
CA LYS A 92 13.29 4.87 -7.02
C LYS A 92 12.46 5.20 -8.26
N GLU A 93 13.08 5.66 -9.34
CA GLU A 93 12.35 6.06 -10.55
C GLU A 93 11.62 4.89 -11.21
N VAL A 94 12.14 3.68 -11.11
CA VAL A 94 11.47 2.48 -11.62
C VAL A 94 10.30 2.12 -10.72
N GLN A 95 10.49 2.15 -9.40
CA GLN A 95 9.42 1.86 -8.46
C GLN A 95 8.27 2.87 -8.56
N ILE A 96 8.56 4.14 -8.80
CA ILE A 96 7.52 5.16 -9.00
C ILE A 96 6.66 4.84 -10.22
N LYS A 97 7.25 4.41 -11.31
CA LYS A 97 6.51 3.96 -12.50
C LYS A 97 5.64 2.75 -12.19
N GLN A 98 6.17 1.80 -11.43
CA GLN A 98 5.43 0.63 -10.97
C GLN A 98 4.24 1.06 -10.11
N LEU A 99 4.45 1.96 -9.16
CA LEU A 99 3.38 2.45 -8.28
C LEU A 99 2.21 3.05 -9.05
N LYS A 100 2.48 3.79 -10.12
CA LYS A 100 1.43 4.37 -10.97
C LYS A 100 0.58 3.28 -11.64
N LYS A 101 1.20 2.18 -12.07
CA LYS A 101 0.46 1.01 -12.60
C LYS A 101 -0.30 0.28 -11.50
N CYS A 102 0.29 0.16 -10.32
CA CYS A 102 -0.38 -0.44 -9.16
C CYS A 102 -1.65 0.32 -8.80
N LYS A 103 -1.62 1.65 -8.88
CA LYS A 103 -2.80 2.47 -8.63
C LYS A 103 -3.94 2.08 -9.56
N GLU A 104 -3.66 1.92 -10.84
CA GLU A 104 -4.66 1.48 -11.81
C GLU A 104 -5.23 0.11 -11.45
N ALA A 105 -4.36 -0.83 -11.05
CA ALA A 105 -4.76 -2.18 -10.65
C ALA A 105 -5.67 -2.15 -9.42
N VAL A 106 -5.32 -1.39 -8.40
CA VAL A 106 -6.13 -1.29 -7.17
C VAL A 106 -7.44 -0.55 -7.43
N GLU A 107 -7.41 0.49 -8.24
CA GLU A 107 -8.64 1.18 -8.64
C GLU A 107 -9.59 0.25 -9.39
N SER A 108 -9.05 -0.69 -10.17
CA SER A 108 -9.86 -1.67 -10.90
C SER A 108 -10.59 -2.65 -9.98
N PHE A 109 -10.21 -2.74 -8.70
CA PHE A 109 -10.95 -3.54 -7.73
C PHE A 109 -12.37 -3.02 -7.48
N GLY A 110 -12.62 -1.74 -7.78
CA GLY A 110 -13.96 -1.16 -7.70
C GLY A 110 -14.42 -0.72 -6.32
N PHE A 111 -13.51 -0.59 -5.36
CA PHE A 111 -13.86 -0.12 -4.02
C PHE A 111 -14.00 1.41 -3.98
N PRO A 112 -14.92 1.95 -3.15
CA PRO A 112 -15.13 3.39 -3.05
C PRO A 112 -14.06 4.06 -2.18
N VAL A 113 -12.82 4.05 -2.64
CA VAL A 113 -11.66 4.56 -1.88
C VAL A 113 -10.81 5.47 -2.74
N GLU A 114 -10.10 6.38 -2.07
CA GLU A 114 -9.00 7.12 -2.68
C GLU A 114 -7.74 6.26 -2.62
N VAL A 115 -7.06 6.09 -3.75
CA VAL A 115 -5.78 5.37 -3.81
C VAL A 115 -4.65 6.38 -3.88
N ILE A 116 -3.73 6.31 -2.94
CA ILE A 116 -2.56 7.19 -2.89
C ILE A 116 -1.27 6.39 -3.01
N LEU A 117 -0.23 7.04 -3.49
CA LEU A 117 1.07 6.43 -3.70
C LEU A 117 2.10 7.07 -2.78
N LEU A 118 2.90 6.25 -2.11
CA LEU A 118 3.92 6.68 -1.17
C LEU A 118 5.28 6.09 -1.53
N TRP A 119 6.32 6.87 -1.24
CA TRP A 119 7.70 6.41 -1.31
C TRP A 119 8.36 6.62 0.05
N VAL A 120 8.99 5.58 0.59
CA VAL A 120 9.73 5.63 1.85
C VAL A 120 11.22 5.68 1.54
N GLU A 121 11.89 6.74 2.02
CA GLU A 121 13.32 6.93 1.81
C GLU A 121 14.18 6.01 2.68
N GLY A 122 15.48 5.97 2.39
CA GLY A 122 16.43 5.10 3.08
C GLY A 122 16.75 5.48 4.53
N ASP A 123 16.20 6.58 5.03
CA ASP A 123 16.27 6.93 6.45
C ASP A 123 15.14 6.26 7.26
N TRP A 124 14.23 5.58 6.58
CA TRP A 124 13.09 4.83 7.16
C TRP A 124 12.09 5.71 7.94
N THR A 125 12.14 7.01 7.74
CA THR A 125 11.23 7.97 8.38
C THR A 125 10.60 8.94 7.38
N THR A 126 11.34 9.35 6.36
CA THR A 126 10.85 10.29 5.35
C THR A 126 9.95 9.58 4.34
N VAL A 127 8.72 10.04 4.22
CA VAL A 127 7.74 9.52 3.28
C VAL A 127 7.33 10.64 2.31
N GLU A 128 7.42 10.35 1.03
CA GLU A 128 7.02 11.27 -0.03
C GLU A 128 5.72 10.76 -0.67
N LYS A 129 4.73 11.63 -0.78
CA LYS A 129 3.51 11.33 -1.54
C LYS A 129 3.78 11.60 -3.02
N ILE A 130 3.57 10.59 -3.84
CA ILE A 130 3.82 10.65 -5.28
C ILE A 130 2.60 11.24 -6.03
#